data_984b9826df075d6c78142fd7a893fe8a
#
_entry.id   984b9826df075d6c78142fd7a893fe8a
#
_cell.length_a   1.000
_cell.length_b   1.000
_cell.length_c   1.000
_cell.angle_alpha   90.00
_cell.angle_beta   90.00
_cell.angle_gamma   90.00
#
_symmetry.space_group_name_H-M   'P 1'
#
loop_
_entity.id
_entity.type
_entity.pdbx_description
1 polymer ?
#
loop_
_entity_poly.entity_id
_entity_poly.type
_entity_poly.pdbx_seq_one_letter_code
_entity_poly.pdbx_strand_id
1 'polypeptide(L)'
;MKKQIITLAVATLLLSSCGIYTKYERPEIKTDGLYGQDVEVEDTTSIASLSWRELFTDPQLQSLIEHALQGNTDLQSAQWRIKEAEATLSSARLAYLPSFMLTPQGGVSSFDKSKGSWTYSGIASASWEIDIFGKLTNAKRRAKALYLQSLEYEQAVTTSLIANVANMYYTLLMLDAQYNVSAETAAKWRESVKTMRAMKAAGMTDEAGVAQTEANCYMVEASLLDLKQQIREIENSLSILLGDVPDAIERGKLQGQSFPEELTVGVPLQLLSRRPDVKSAELSLAQAFYSTN
;
A
#
# COMPACT_ATOMS: atom_id res chain seq x y z
N MET A 1 18.47 55.70 36.20
CA MET A 1 17.23 55.68 35.40
C MET A 1 17.47 55.38 33.90
N LYS A 2 18.29 56.16 33.15
CA LYS A 2 18.54 55.90 31.71
C LYS A 2 19.08 54.49 31.39
N LYS A 3 20.03 53.97 32.19
CA LYS A 3 20.57 52.61 31.99
C LYS A 3 19.52 51.51 32.20
N GLN A 4 18.65 51.67 33.20
CA GLN A 4 17.57 50.71 33.49
C GLN A 4 16.49 50.70 32.40
N ILE A 5 16.19 51.85 31.79
CA ILE A 5 15.25 51.98 30.68
C ILE A 5 15.82 51.30 29.42
N ILE A 6 17.13 51.50 29.17
CA ILE A 6 17.80 50.85 28.05
C ILE A 6 17.82 49.31 28.23
N THR A 7 18.12 48.84 29.45
CA THR A 7 18.10 47.36 29.73
C THR A 7 16.70 46.79 29.60
N LEU A 8 15.67 47.51 30.04
CA LEU A 8 14.27 47.08 29.89
C LEU A 8 13.84 47.07 28.42
N ALA A 9 14.23 48.10 27.63
CA ALA A 9 13.93 48.18 26.20
C ALA A 9 14.63 47.09 25.40
N VAL A 10 15.88 46.73 25.74
CA VAL A 10 16.59 45.62 25.12
C VAL A 10 15.96 44.28 25.52
N ALA A 11 15.54 44.12 26.78
CA ALA A 11 14.83 42.91 27.24
C ALA A 11 13.46 42.74 26.54
N THR A 12 12.71 43.82 26.32
CA THR A 12 11.43 43.77 25.58
C THR A 12 11.62 43.51 24.10
N LEU A 13 12.68 43.99 23.47
CA LEU A 13 13.04 43.66 22.08
C LEU A 13 13.45 42.20 21.90
N LEU A 14 14.10 41.62 22.90
CA LEU A 14 14.46 40.18 22.89
C LEU A 14 13.23 39.26 23.10
N LEU A 15 12.21 39.71 23.79
CA LEU A 15 10.96 38.96 24.01
C LEU A 15 9.99 38.99 22.82
N SER A 16 10.11 39.98 21.92
CA SER A 16 9.27 40.04 20.70
C SER A 16 9.74 39.13 19.55
N SER A 17 10.90 38.46 19.69
CA SER A 17 11.47 37.56 18.69
C SER A 17 10.84 36.16 18.67
N CYS A 18 9.82 35.89 19.48
CA CYS A 18 9.23 34.53 19.59
C CYS A 18 8.32 34.12 18.44
N GLY A 19 8.31 34.84 17.32
CA GLY A 19 7.44 34.52 16.15
C GLY A 19 8.15 34.37 14.82
N ILE A 20 9.43 33.99 14.81
CA ILE A 20 10.23 33.88 13.56
C ILE A 20 9.74 32.75 12.67
N TYR A 21 9.06 31.74 13.19
CA TYR A 21 8.59 30.60 12.43
C TYR A 21 7.09 30.67 12.19
N THR A 22 6.70 30.62 10.92
CA THR A 22 5.31 30.43 10.51
C THR A 22 4.82 29.05 10.99
N LYS A 23 3.58 28.99 11.45
CA LYS A 23 2.94 27.69 11.74
C LYS A 23 2.61 27.01 10.43
N TYR A 24 2.74 25.68 10.39
CA TYR A 24 2.22 24.91 9.27
C TYR A 24 0.70 25.07 9.23
N GLU A 25 0.21 25.54 8.11
CA GLU A 25 -1.21 25.60 7.81
C GLU A 25 -1.49 24.72 6.61
N ARG A 26 -2.56 23.96 6.70
CA ARG A 26 -2.98 23.09 5.60
C ARG A 26 -3.39 23.97 4.41
N PRO A 27 -2.88 23.73 3.20
CA PRO A 27 -3.32 24.46 2.01
C PRO A 27 -4.83 24.28 1.78
N GLU A 28 -5.55 25.36 1.54
CA GLU A 28 -6.94 25.28 1.10
C GLU A 28 -6.99 24.73 -0.32
N ILE A 29 -7.65 23.61 -0.50
CA ILE A 29 -7.86 23.00 -1.81
C ILE A 29 -9.19 23.55 -2.34
N LYS A 30 -9.14 24.25 -3.48
CA LYS A 30 -10.36 24.66 -4.20
C LYS A 30 -11.02 23.41 -4.76
N THR A 31 -12.18 23.11 -4.28
CA THR A 31 -12.94 21.89 -4.59
C THR A 31 -14.16 22.17 -5.46
N ASP A 32 -14.42 23.45 -5.77
CA ASP A 32 -15.56 23.85 -6.58
C ASP A 32 -15.42 23.33 -8.02
N GLY A 33 -16.42 22.59 -8.49
CA GLY A 33 -16.48 22.10 -9.85
C GLY A 33 -15.60 20.87 -10.19
N LEU A 34 -14.98 20.19 -9.22
CA LEU A 34 -14.14 19.03 -9.46
C LEU A 34 -14.87 17.83 -10.12
N TYR A 35 -16.16 17.71 -9.94
CA TYR A 35 -16.99 16.62 -10.47
C TYR A 35 -18.03 17.09 -11.52
N GLY A 36 -17.82 18.25 -12.15
CA GLY A 36 -18.78 18.87 -13.06
C GLY A 36 -19.83 19.69 -12.33
N GLN A 37 -20.76 20.29 -13.09
CA GLN A 37 -21.82 21.09 -12.51
C GLN A 37 -22.80 20.22 -11.71
N ASP A 38 -23.00 20.58 -10.45
CA ASP A 38 -24.18 20.31 -9.63
C ASP A 38 -24.62 18.83 -9.48
N VAL A 39 -23.75 17.99 -8.93
CA VAL A 39 -24.24 16.82 -8.21
C VAL A 39 -24.41 17.24 -6.74
N GLU A 40 -25.58 17.75 -6.37
CA GLU A 40 -26.02 17.80 -4.98
C GLU A 40 -26.13 16.35 -4.48
N VAL A 41 -25.09 15.87 -3.82
CA VAL A 41 -25.13 14.55 -3.17
C VAL A 41 -25.82 14.76 -1.82
N GLU A 42 -27.15 14.70 -1.82
CA GLU A 42 -27.96 14.66 -0.58
C GLU A 42 -27.72 13.36 0.22
N ASP A 43 -27.24 12.31 -0.42
CA ASP A 43 -27.04 11.01 0.21
C ASP A 43 -25.56 10.78 0.59
N THR A 44 -25.28 10.78 1.89
CA THR A 44 -23.98 10.50 2.48
C THR A 44 -23.69 8.99 2.60
N THR A 45 -24.60 8.10 2.18
CA THR A 45 -24.41 6.65 2.12
C THR A 45 -23.61 6.29 0.87
N SER A 46 -22.31 6.60 0.91
CA SER A 46 -21.37 6.25 -0.14
C SER A 46 -20.85 4.83 0.06
N ILE A 47 -20.57 4.11 -1.03
CA ILE A 47 -19.83 2.84 -1.04
C ILE A 47 -18.52 2.90 -0.22
N ALA A 48 -17.94 4.09 -0.07
CA ALA A 48 -16.75 4.33 0.74
C ALA A 48 -16.99 4.21 2.26
N SER A 49 -18.25 4.10 2.72
CA SER A 49 -18.60 3.81 4.12
C SER A 49 -18.79 2.33 4.41
N LEU A 50 -18.95 1.49 3.36
CA LEU A 50 -19.11 0.05 3.52
C LEU A 50 -17.77 -0.61 3.89
N SER A 51 -17.84 -1.59 4.76
CA SER A 51 -16.69 -2.46 4.99
C SER A 51 -16.50 -3.40 3.79
N TRP A 52 -15.27 -3.84 3.55
CA TRP A 52 -15.02 -4.80 2.48
C TRP A 52 -15.80 -6.12 2.65
N ARG A 53 -16.17 -6.49 3.89
CA ARG A 53 -17.00 -7.66 4.18
C ARG A 53 -18.46 -7.50 3.75
N GLU A 54 -18.96 -6.27 3.79
CA GLU A 54 -20.31 -5.95 3.30
C GLU A 54 -20.31 -5.84 1.77
N LEU A 55 -19.20 -5.39 1.18
CA LEU A 55 -19.04 -5.30 -0.27
C LEU A 55 -18.86 -6.67 -0.93
N PHE A 56 -18.03 -7.54 -0.35
CA PHE A 56 -17.73 -8.86 -0.88
C PHE A 56 -18.42 -9.94 -0.04
N THR A 57 -19.54 -10.46 -0.54
CA THR A 57 -20.40 -11.40 0.20
C THR A 57 -20.00 -12.87 0.04
N ASP A 58 -19.08 -13.19 -0.88
CA ASP A 58 -18.59 -14.56 -1.10
C ASP A 58 -17.69 -15.01 0.09
N PRO A 59 -18.07 -16.07 0.85
CA PRO A 59 -17.29 -16.52 2.01
C PRO A 59 -15.88 -16.98 1.66
N GLN A 60 -15.68 -17.54 0.44
CA GLN A 60 -14.35 -17.99 0.00
C GLN A 60 -13.44 -16.80 -0.28
N LEU A 61 -13.96 -15.75 -0.95
CA LEU A 61 -13.24 -14.50 -1.13
C LEU A 61 -12.90 -13.85 0.22
N GLN A 62 -13.85 -13.82 1.17
CA GLN A 62 -13.59 -13.26 2.50
C GLN A 62 -12.47 -14.02 3.22
N SER A 63 -12.46 -15.35 3.15
CA SER A 63 -11.40 -16.17 3.73
C SER A 63 -10.04 -15.89 3.10
N LEU A 64 -9.98 -15.74 1.77
CA LEU A 64 -8.73 -15.39 1.06
C LEU A 64 -8.23 -14.00 1.44
N ILE A 65 -9.11 -13.02 1.56
CA ILE A 65 -8.73 -11.67 2.02
C ILE A 65 -8.18 -11.73 3.45
N GLU A 66 -8.83 -12.45 4.36
CA GLU A 66 -8.34 -12.59 5.74
C GLU A 66 -6.99 -13.28 5.80
N HIS A 67 -6.77 -14.30 4.99
CA HIS A 67 -5.48 -14.98 4.87
C HIS A 67 -4.40 -14.02 4.33
N ALA A 68 -4.69 -13.28 3.26
CA ALA A 68 -3.78 -12.29 2.71
C ALA A 68 -3.40 -11.21 3.74
N LEU A 69 -4.36 -10.72 4.53
CA LEU A 69 -4.10 -9.72 5.57
C LEU A 69 -3.18 -10.24 6.69
N GLN A 70 -3.11 -11.56 6.90
CA GLN A 70 -2.22 -12.18 7.88
C GLN A 70 -0.86 -12.55 7.30
N GLY A 71 -0.82 -13.04 6.06
CA GLY A 71 0.36 -13.65 5.42
C GLY A 71 1.17 -12.69 4.53
N ASN A 72 0.57 -11.60 4.05
CA ASN A 72 1.21 -10.76 3.04
C ASN A 72 2.45 -10.04 3.55
N THR A 73 3.57 -10.21 2.83
CA THR A 73 4.88 -9.67 3.19
C THR A 73 4.98 -8.14 3.05
N ASP A 74 4.26 -7.55 2.09
CA ASP A 74 4.25 -6.11 1.89
C ASP A 74 3.51 -5.41 3.03
N LEU A 75 2.41 -6.00 3.51
CA LEU A 75 1.68 -5.49 4.67
C LEU A 75 2.52 -5.61 5.95
N GLN A 76 3.22 -6.73 6.16
CA GLN A 76 4.16 -6.88 7.27
C GLN A 76 5.29 -5.85 7.20
N SER A 77 5.83 -5.60 6.00
CA SER A 77 6.84 -4.56 5.79
C SER A 77 6.31 -3.16 6.13
N ALA A 78 5.05 -2.85 5.77
CA ALA A 78 4.41 -1.59 6.15
C ALA A 78 4.27 -1.45 7.67
N GLN A 79 3.91 -2.51 8.37
CA GLN A 79 3.84 -2.53 9.85
C GLN A 79 5.20 -2.32 10.52
N TRP A 80 6.28 -2.87 9.96
CA TRP A 80 7.64 -2.60 10.46
C TRP A 80 8.06 -1.15 10.23
N ARG A 81 7.67 -0.52 9.12
CA ARG A 81 7.91 0.92 8.88
C ARG A 81 7.22 1.81 9.92
N ILE A 82 6.04 1.42 10.41
CA ILE A 82 5.38 2.13 11.51
C ILE A 82 6.24 2.09 12.77
N LYS A 83 6.77 0.91 13.13
CA LYS A 83 7.67 0.76 14.30
C LYS A 83 8.96 1.55 14.15
N GLU A 84 9.55 1.59 12.96
CA GLU A 84 10.72 2.41 12.65
C GLU A 84 10.42 3.90 12.83
N ALA A 85 9.30 4.38 12.30
CA ALA A 85 8.88 5.76 12.44
C ALA A 85 8.55 6.13 13.91
N GLU A 86 7.96 5.22 14.67
CA GLU A 86 7.71 5.38 16.10
C GLU A 86 9.02 5.49 16.91
N ALA A 87 10.01 4.65 16.61
CA ALA A 87 11.33 4.72 17.20
C ALA A 87 12.03 6.05 16.87
N THR A 88 11.90 6.53 15.63
CA THR A 88 12.40 7.83 15.20
C THR A 88 11.73 8.98 15.96
N LEU A 89 10.41 8.93 16.15
CA LEU A 89 9.67 9.91 16.95
C LEU A 89 10.12 9.87 18.43
N SER A 90 10.34 8.68 18.97
CA SER A 90 10.82 8.50 20.33
C SER A 90 12.24 9.09 20.51
N SER A 91 13.13 8.84 19.55
CA SER A 91 14.46 9.46 19.52
C SER A 91 14.39 10.98 19.47
N ALA A 92 13.51 11.55 18.63
CA ALA A 92 13.31 13.00 18.56
C ALA A 92 12.73 13.61 19.86
N ARG A 93 11.95 12.83 20.63
CA ARG A 93 11.48 13.23 21.97
C ARG A 93 12.61 13.19 23.01
N LEU A 94 13.47 12.18 22.95
CA LEU A 94 14.61 12.05 23.85
C LEU A 94 15.70 13.08 23.59
N ALA A 95 15.77 13.67 22.40
CA ALA A 95 16.72 14.73 22.05
C ALA A 95 16.57 16.01 22.92
N TYR A 96 15.47 16.18 23.63
CA TYR A 96 15.30 17.25 24.62
C TYR A 96 16.04 16.98 25.95
N LEU A 97 16.49 15.75 26.19
CA LEU A 97 17.22 15.37 27.40
C LEU A 97 18.72 15.51 27.19
N PRO A 98 19.49 15.76 28.27
CA PRO A 98 20.94 15.72 28.18
C PRO A 98 21.44 14.35 27.72
N SER A 99 22.46 14.34 26.86
CA SER A 99 23.18 13.12 26.48
C SER A 99 24.42 12.95 27.33
N PHE A 100 24.68 11.72 27.78
CA PHE A 100 25.88 11.35 28.56
C PHE A 100 26.68 10.35 27.71
N MET A 101 27.97 10.62 27.60
CA MET A 101 28.90 9.73 26.88
C MET A 101 30.08 9.40 27.77
N LEU A 102 30.41 8.13 27.85
CA LEU A 102 31.62 7.63 28.48
C LEU A 102 32.50 7.02 27.36
N THR A 103 33.68 7.58 27.18
CA THR A 103 34.62 7.16 26.13
C THR A 103 35.89 6.60 26.78
N PRO A 104 35.94 5.29 27.11
CA PRO A 104 37.18 4.66 27.55
C PRO A 104 38.11 4.51 26.34
N GLN A 105 39.37 4.89 26.51
CA GLN A 105 40.40 4.73 25.49
C GLN A 105 41.61 4.04 26.14
N GLY A 106 42.20 3.10 25.41
CA GLY A 106 43.43 2.44 25.81
C GLY A 106 44.38 2.34 24.63
N GLY A 107 45.64 2.60 24.86
CA GLY A 107 46.68 2.48 23.85
C GLY A 107 47.96 1.84 24.39
N VAL A 108 48.69 1.15 23.52
CA VAL A 108 50.02 0.64 23.79
C VAL A 108 50.95 1.31 22.78
N SER A 109 51.98 1.97 23.29
CA SER A 109 53.07 2.46 22.46
C SER A 109 54.37 1.76 22.82
N SER A 110 55.06 1.20 21.83
CA SER A 110 56.37 0.59 21.96
C SER A 110 57.28 1.14 20.88
N PHE A 111 58.48 1.55 21.24
CA PHE A 111 59.47 2.03 20.33
C PHE A 111 60.79 1.24 20.55
N ASP A 112 61.38 0.78 19.46
CA ASP A 112 62.70 0.12 19.43
C ASP A 112 62.90 -0.98 20.47
N LYS A 113 62.01 -2.03 20.47
CA LYS A 113 62.07 -3.18 21.37
C LYS A 113 61.94 -2.86 22.87
N SER A 114 61.59 -1.63 23.22
CA SER A 114 61.31 -1.27 24.62
C SER A 114 59.99 -1.93 25.10
N LYS A 115 59.89 -2.14 26.43
CA LYS A 115 58.61 -2.58 27.01
C LYS A 115 57.54 -1.56 26.70
N GLY A 116 56.43 -2.02 26.09
CA GLY A 116 55.29 -1.16 25.72
C GLY A 116 54.77 -0.35 26.90
N SER A 117 54.58 0.93 26.69
CA SER A 117 53.89 1.81 27.65
C SER A 117 52.38 1.74 27.41
N TRP A 118 51.62 1.45 28.43
CA TRP A 118 50.19 1.39 28.43
C TRP A 118 49.61 2.71 28.90
N THR A 119 48.69 3.27 28.10
CA THR A 119 47.98 4.48 28.46
C THR A 119 46.49 4.17 28.52
N TYR A 120 45.84 4.55 29.62
CA TYR A 120 44.39 4.44 29.76
C TYR A 120 43.82 5.82 30.06
N SER A 121 42.75 6.16 29.38
CA SER A 121 41.97 7.36 29.68
C SER A 121 40.48 7.04 29.64
N GLY A 122 39.72 7.64 30.53
CA GLY A 122 38.26 7.56 30.54
C GLY A 122 37.70 8.99 30.61
N ILE A 123 37.04 9.39 29.55
CA ILE A 123 36.41 10.71 29.47
C ILE A 123 34.92 10.54 29.65
N ALA A 124 34.32 11.16 30.66
CA ALA A 124 32.87 11.31 30.80
C ALA A 124 32.49 12.71 30.34
N SER A 125 31.57 12.77 29.36
CA SER A 125 31.05 14.04 28.87
C SER A 125 29.52 14.07 28.95
N ALA A 126 28.96 15.26 29.23
CA ALA A 126 27.55 15.51 29.18
C ALA A 126 27.31 16.68 28.24
N SER A 127 26.35 16.55 27.30
CA SER A 127 25.95 17.64 26.43
C SER A 127 24.43 17.79 26.41
N TRP A 128 23.98 19.04 26.37
CA TRP A 128 22.57 19.36 26.33
C TRP A 128 22.33 20.50 25.35
N GLU A 129 21.40 20.25 24.38
CA GLU A 129 21.00 21.23 23.40
C GLU A 129 19.69 21.89 23.87
N ILE A 130 19.73 23.20 24.12
CA ILE A 130 18.55 23.99 24.49
C ILE A 130 17.87 24.47 23.21
N ASP A 131 16.57 24.22 23.09
CA ASP A 131 15.79 24.50 21.86
C ASP A 131 15.31 25.96 21.79
N ILE A 132 16.26 26.91 21.69
CA ILE A 132 15.97 28.35 21.64
C ILE A 132 15.29 28.73 20.32
N PHE A 133 15.71 28.11 19.24
CA PHE A 133 15.25 28.42 17.87
C PHE A 133 14.29 27.37 17.28
N GLY A 134 13.76 26.46 18.08
CA GLY A 134 12.76 25.49 17.63
C GLY A 134 13.29 24.35 16.76
N LYS A 135 14.61 24.13 16.64
CA LYS A 135 15.23 23.05 15.89
C LYS A 135 14.74 21.69 16.35
N LEU A 136 14.79 21.41 17.67
CA LEU A 136 14.34 20.13 18.25
C LEU A 136 12.80 20.02 18.13
N THR A 137 12.09 21.13 18.29
CA THR A 137 10.63 21.18 18.13
C THR A 137 10.22 20.82 16.71
N ASN A 138 10.88 21.37 15.69
CA ASN A 138 10.59 21.05 14.30
C ASN A 138 11.04 19.62 13.93
N ALA A 139 12.18 19.14 14.44
CA ALA A 139 12.60 17.75 14.28
C ALA A 139 11.56 16.77 14.85
N LYS A 140 11.02 17.03 16.04
CA LYS A 140 9.93 16.24 16.64
C LYS A 140 8.64 16.30 15.83
N ARG A 141 8.24 17.49 15.34
CA ARG A 141 7.05 17.65 14.48
C ARG A 141 7.20 16.89 13.17
N ARG A 142 8.38 16.95 12.54
CA ARG A 142 8.72 16.16 11.35
C ARG A 142 8.63 14.68 11.62
N ALA A 143 9.24 14.19 12.70
CA ALA A 143 9.17 12.78 13.08
C ALA A 143 7.73 12.32 13.38
N LYS A 144 6.90 13.19 14.00
CA LYS A 144 5.48 12.91 14.20
C LYS A 144 4.72 12.82 12.87
N ALA A 145 5.00 13.71 11.92
CA ALA A 145 4.38 13.67 10.59
C ALA A 145 4.79 12.39 9.82
N LEU A 146 6.06 11.95 9.94
CA LEU A 146 6.55 10.69 9.38
C LEU A 146 5.81 9.47 9.99
N TYR A 147 5.64 9.45 11.31
CA TYR A 147 4.88 8.40 11.99
C TYR A 147 3.43 8.33 11.51
N LEU A 148 2.74 9.47 11.41
CA LEU A 148 1.37 9.53 10.89
C LEU A 148 1.31 9.09 9.42
N GLN A 149 2.28 9.49 8.61
CA GLN A 149 2.39 9.08 7.21
C GLN A 149 2.55 7.55 7.08
N SER A 150 3.32 6.92 7.96
CA SER A 150 3.49 5.46 7.93
C SER A 150 2.19 4.71 8.24
N LEU A 151 1.31 5.26 9.07
CA LEU A 151 -0.03 4.72 9.31
C LEU A 151 -0.93 4.81 8.06
N GLU A 152 -0.93 5.96 7.39
CA GLU A 152 -1.69 6.13 6.16
C GLU A 152 -1.15 5.24 5.02
N TYR A 153 0.16 5.03 4.98
CA TYR A 153 0.78 4.09 4.03
C TYR A 153 0.34 2.64 4.29
N GLU A 154 0.33 2.19 5.52
CA GLU A 154 -0.17 0.84 5.88
C GLU A 154 -1.63 0.67 5.48
N GLN A 155 -2.48 1.67 5.72
CA GLN A 155 -3.87 1.64 5.30
C GLN A 155 -4.00 1.59 3.76
N ALA A 156 -3.15 2.30 3.02
CA ALA A 156 -3.13 2.25 1.56
C ALA A 156 -2.73 0.85 1.04
N VAL A 157 -1.70 0.23 1.64
CA VAL A 157 -1.26 -1.13 1.32
C VAL A 157 -2.38 -2.14 1.61
N THR A 158 -3.04 -2.03 2.75
CA THR A 158 -4.18 -2.87 3.14
C THR A 158 -5.32 -2.79 2.12
N THR A 159 -5.70 -1.57 1.74
CA THR A 159 -6.78 -1.36 0.75
C THR A 159 -6.40 -1.92 -0.62
N SER A 160 -5.16 -1.70 -1.05
CA SER A 160 -4.65 -2.23 -2.31
C SER A 160 -4.59 -3.76 -2.31
N LEU A 161 -4.17 -4.38 -1.20
CA LEU A 161 -4.12 -5.83 -1.05
C LEU A 161 -5.52 -6.44 -1.19
N ILE A 162 -6.50 -5.90 -0.47
CA ILE A 162 -7.90 -6.35 -0.55
C ILE A 162 -8.42 -6.26 -1.99
N ALA A 163 -8.19 -5.13 -2.66
CA ALA A 163 -8.62 -4.92 -4.03
C ALA A 163 -7.95 -5.89 -5.01
N ASN A 164 -6.66 -6.15 -4.85
CA ASN A 164 -5.91 -7.06 -5.72
C ASN A 164 -6.37 -8.52 -5.53
N VAL A 165 -6.58 -8.97 -4.29
CA VAL A 165 -7.11 -10.31 -3.99
C VAL A 165 -8.49 -10.47 -4.63
N ALA A 166 -9.39 -9.50 -4.45
CA ALA A 166 -10.72 -9.53 -5.04
C ALA A 166 -10.67 -9.55 -6.57
N ASN A 167 -9.86 -8.72 -7.20
CA ASN A 167 -9.69 -8.68 -8.66
C ASN A 167 -9.19 -10.02 -9.21
N MET A 168 -8.18 -10.62 -8.58
CA MET A 168 -7.65 -11.92 -8.99
C MET A 168 -8.68 -13.04 -8.80
N TYR A 169 -9.42 -13.02 -7.69
CA TYR A 169 -10.48 -13.98 -7.41
C TYR A 169 -11.59 -13.94 -8.50
N TYR A 170 -12.13 -12.75 -8.80
CA TYR A 170 -13.15 -12.63 -9.84
C TYR A 170 -12.60 -12.92 -11.24
N THR A 171 -11.32 -12.65 -11.50
CA THR A 171 -10.65 -13.07 -12.74
C THR A 171 -10.60 -14.59 -12.84
N LEU A 172 -10.30 -15.32 -11.76
CA LEU A 172 -10.36 -16.77 -11.73
C LEU A 172 -11.76 -17.31 -12.01
N LEU A 173 -12.79 -16.74 -11.38
CA LEU A 173 -14.19 -17.14 -11.63
C LEU A 173 -14.58 -16.94 -13.11
N MET A 174 -14.14 -15.83 -13.71
CA MET A 174 -14.35 -15.54 -15.13
C MET A 174 -13.64 -16.56 -16.03
N LEU A 175 -12.36 -16.84 -15.75
CA LEU A 175 -11.58 -17.81 -16.54
C LEU A 175 -12.13 -19.23 -16.42
N ASP A 176 -12.61 -19.65 -15.25
CA ASP A 176 -13.28 -20.93 -15.04
C ASP A 176 -14.58 -21.02 -15.87
N ALA A 177 -15.38 -19.95 -15.88
CA ALA A 177 -16.59 -19.92 -16.70
C ALA A 177 -16.25 -20.00 -18.20
N GLN A 178 -15.24 -19.28 -18.67
CA GLN A 178 -14.75 -19.35 -20.04
C GLN A 178 -14.22 -20.75 -20.39
N TYR A 179 -13.46 -21.36 -19.48
CA TYR A 179 -12.93 -22.72 -19.67
C TYR A 179 -14.06 -23.72 -19.82
N ASN A 180 -15.10 -23.66 -18.98
CA ASN A 180 -16.22 -24.58 -19.04
C ASN A 180 -17.01 -24.45 -20.38
N VAL A 181 -17.30 -23.23 -20.82
CA VAL A 181 -17.96 -22.97 -22.11
C VAL A 181 -17.10 -23.46 -23.29
N SER A 182 -15.80 -23.21 -23.24
CA SER A 182 -14.87 -23.67 -24.29
C SER A 182 -14.73 -25.18 -24.29
N ALA A 183 -14.76 -25.84 -23.11
CA ALA A 183 -14.72 -27.31 -23.02
C ALA A 183 -15.97 -27.97 -23.61
N GLU A 184 -17.16 -27.40 -23.33
CA GLU A 184 -18.41 -27.86 -23.95
C GLU A 184 -18.39 -27.63 -25.46
N THR A 185 -17.87 -26.50 -25.92
CA THR A 185 -17.71 -26.17 -27.35
C THR A 185 -16.76 -27.17 -28.04
N ALA A 186 -15.62 -27.48 -27.42
CA ALA A 186 -14.70 -28.47 -27.95
C ALA A 186 -15.35 -29.87 -28.07
N ALA A 187 -16.18 -30.24 -27.10
CA ALA A 187 -16.92 -31.52 -27.16
C ALA A 187 -17.89 -31.55 -28.37
N LYS A 188 -18.58 -30.44 -28.65
CA LYS A 188 -19.46 -30.29 -29.82
C LYS A 188 -18.68 -30.34 -31.15
N TRP A 189 -17.54 -29.66 -31.21
CA TRP A 189 -16.67 -29.75 -32.40
C TRP A 189 -16.15 -31.18 -32.67
N ARG A 190 -15.76 -31.93 -31.63
CA ARG A 190 -15.38 -33.37 -31.81
C ARG A 190 -16.53 -34.20 -32.38
N GLU A 191 -17.76 -33.95 -31.96
CA GLU A 191 -18.95 -34.59 -32.50
C GLU A 191 -19.19 -34.19 -33.97
N SER A 192 -19.03 -32.90 -34.30
CA SER A 192 -19.08 -32.40 -35.66
C SER A 192 -18.04 -33.04 -36.58
N VAL A 193 -16.79 -33.21 -36.11
CA VAL A 193 -15.74 -33.90 -36.87
C VAL A 193 -16.12 -35.35 -37.17
N LYS A 194 -16.69 -36.09 -36.19
CA LYS A 194 -17.18 -37.45 -36.42
C LYS A 194 -18.26 -37.49 -37.50
N THR A 195 -19.20 -36.56 -37.45
CA THR A 195 -20.28 -36.46 -38.44
C THR A 195 -19.75 -36.12 -39.82
N MET A 196 -18.83 -35.17 -39.96
CA MET A 196 -18.22 -34.79 -41.24
C MET A 196 -17.43 -35.97 -41.87
N ARG A 197 -16.69 -36.71 -41.04
CA ARG A 197 -15.99 -37.94 -41.50
C ARG A 197 -16.97 -39.01 -42.00
N ALA A 198 -18.11 -39.21 -41.33
CA ALA A 198 -19.13 -40.14 -41.76
C ALA A 198 -19.81 -39.68 -43.08
N MET A 199 -20.09 -38.37 -43.21
CA MET A 199 -20.62 -37.77 -44.44
C MET A 199 -19.65 -37.94 -45.62
N LYS A 200 -18.35 -37.79 -45.41
CA LYS A 200 -17.34 -38.03 -46.41
C LYS A 200 -17.34 -39.49 -46.84
N ALA A 201 -17.40 -40.46 -45.91
CA ALA A 201 -17.47 -41.88 -46.22
C ALA A 201 -18.73 -42.24 -47.02
N ALA A 202 -19.85 -41.50 -46.88
CA ALA A 202 -21.05 -41.63 -47.65
C ALA A 202 -21.04 -40.82 -48.97
N GLY A 203 -19.94 -40.14 -49.32
CA GLY A 203 -19.82 -39.36 -50.54
C GLY A 203 -20.59 -38.04 -50.50
N MET A 204 -21.04 -37.58 -49.33
CA MET A 204 -21.87 -36.35 -49.16
C MET A 204 -21.03 -35.10 -48.93
N THR A 205 -19.74 -35.21 -48.68
CA THR A 205 -18.79 -34.10 -48.53
C THR A 205 -17.40 -34.51 -49.00
N ASP A 206 -16.49 -33.57 -49.17
CA ASP A 206 -15.10 -33.76 -49.60
C ASP A 206 -14.10 -33.73 -48.44
N GLU A 207 -12.84 -33.93 -48.73
CA GLU A 207 -11.73 -33.86 -47.73
C GLU A 207 -11.55 -32.44 -47.16
N ALA A 208 -11.81 -31.41 -47.98
CA ALA A 208 -11.67 -30.02 -47.57
C ALA A 208 -12.63 -29.69 -46.42
N GLY A 209 -13.89 -30.16 -46.51
CA GLY A 209 -14.89 -29.98 -45.45
C GLY A 209 -14.51 -30.64 -44.14
N VAL A 210 -13.91 -31.87 -44.20
CA VAL A 210 -13.40 -32.56 -43.03
C VAL A 210 -12.24 -31.80 -42.42
N ALA A 211 -11.24 -31.44 -43.23
CA ALA A 211 -10.04 -30.74 -42.77
C ALA A 211 -10.39 -29.37 -42.12
N GLN A 212 -11.33 -28.63 -42.70
CA GLN A 212 -11.81 -27.34 -42.11
C GLN A 212 -12.46 -27.59 -40.75
N THR A 213 -13.28 -28.62 -40.61
CA THR A 213 -13.97 -28.92 -39.33
C THR A 213 -12.97 -29.36 -38.27
N GLU A 214 -11.97 -30.16 -38.64
CA GLU A 214 -10.86 -30.55 -37.76
C GLU A 214 -10.01 -29.36 -37.33
N ALA A 215 -9.68 -28.43 -38.24
CA ALA A 215 -8.94 -27.23 -37.92
C ALA A 215 -9.70 -26.35 -36.88
N ASN A 216 -11.01 -26.18 -37.04
CA ASN A 216 -11.83 -25.46 -36.06
C ASN A 216 -11.86 -26.18 -34.69
N CYS A 217 -11.94 -27.53 -34.69
CA CYS A 217 -11.86 -28.31 -33.45
C CYS A 217 -10.53 -28.09 -32.73
N TYR A 218 -9.41 -28.18 -33.45
CA TYR A 218 -8.09 -27.99 -32.89
C TYR A 218 -7.85 -26.55 -32.38
N MET A 219 -8.40 -25.53 -33.04
CA MET A 219 -8.33 -24.14 -32.55
C MET A 219 -9.01 -23.99 -31.18
N VAL A 220 -10.18 -24.59 -30.99
CA VAL A 220 -10.90 -24.55 -29.72
C VAL A 220 -10.15 -25.38 -28.66
N GLU A 221 -9.60 -26.54 -29.02
CA GLU A 221 -8.78 -27.34 -28.09
C GLU A 221 -7.51 -26.60 -27.67
N ALA A 222 -6.83 -25.91 -28.57
CA ALA A 222 -5.69 -25.04 -28.24
C ALA A 222 -6.04 -23.96 -27.24
N SER A 223 -7.19 -23.26 -27.44
CA SER A 223 -7.65 -22.23 -26.52
C SER A 223 -7.90 -22.74 -25.09
N LEU A 224 -8.28 -24.01 -24.93
CA LEU A 224 -8.40 -24.63 -23.60
C LEU A 224 -7.07 -24.74 -22.85
N LEU A 225 -5.99 -24.96 -23.58
CA LEU A 225 -4.64 -25.01 -22.98
C LEU A 225 -4.21 -23.61 -22.52
N ASP A 226 -4.50 -22.60 -23.35
CA ASP A 226 -4.21 -21.19 -23.00
C ASP A 226 -5.01 -20.75 -21.76
N LEU A 227 -6.29 -21.12 -21.68
CA LEU A 227 -7.11 -20.83 -20.51
C LEU A 227 -6.59 -21.52 -19.24
N LYS A 228 -6.17 -22.78 -19.34
CA LYS A 228 -5.54 -23.50 -18.21
C LYS A 228 -4.26 -22.82 -17.74
N GLN A 229 -3.44 -22.35 -18.68
CA GLN A 229 -2.22 -21.60 -18.34
C GLN A 229 -2.57 -20.32 -17.60
N GLN A 230 -3.51 -19.50 -18.12
CA GLN A 230 -3.94 -18.26 -17.48
C GLN A 230 -4.50 -18.49 -16.07
N ILE A 231 -5.33 -19.52 -15.88
CA ILE A 231 -5.83 -19.91 -14.55
C ILE A 231 -4.66 -20.15 -13.60
N ARG A 232 -3.67 -20.95 -14.02
CA ARG A 232 -2.52 -21.29 -13.20
C ARG A 232 -1.64 -20.09 -12.89
N GLU A 233 -1.48 -19.15 -13.82
CA GLU A 233 -0.73 -17.90 -13.62
C GLU A 233 -1.40 -17.01 -12.57
N ILE A 234 -2.74 -16.89 -12.61
CA ILE A 234 -3.48 -16.12 -11.60
C ILE A 234 -3.46 -16.84 -10.24
N GLU A 235 -3.62 -18.16 -10.18
CA GLU A 235 -3.49 -18.94 -8.94
C GLU A 235 -2.12 -18.71 -8.28
N ASN A 236 -1.04 -18.79 -9.06
CA ASN A 236 0.31 -18.52 -8.56
C ASN A 236 0.48 -17.08 -8.06
N SER A 237 -0.07 -16.11 -8.79
CA SER A 237 -0.01 -14.70 -8.40
C SER A 237 -0.80 -14.43 -7.11
N LEU A 238 -1.96 -15.08 -6.96
CA LEU A 238 -2.77 -14.99 -5.75
C LEU A 238 -2.06 -15.64 -4.57
N SER A 239 -1.43 -16.81 -4.74
CA SER A 239 -0.64 -17.46 -3.69
C SER A 239 0.48 -16.56 -3.17
N ILE A 240 1.14 -15.77 -4.05
CA ILE A 240 2.14 -14.78 -3.63
C ILE A 240 1.52 -13.71 -2.73
N LEU A 241 0.31 -13.21 -3.06
CA LEU A 241 -0.38 -12.23 -2.22
C LEU A 241 -0.78 -12.81 -0.86
N LEU A 242 -1.11 -14.11 -0.82
CA LEU A 242 -1.43 -14.82 0.43
C LEU A 242 -0.18 -15.07 1.31
N GLY A 243 1.01 -15.01 0.72
CA GLY A 243 2.27 -15.39 1.37
C GLY A 243 2.51 -16.90 1.36
N ASP A 244 1.82 -17.65 0.49
CA ASP A 244 1.87 -19.09 0.38
C ASP A 244 2.75 -19.57 -0.80
N VAL A 245 3.07 -20.85 -0.78
CA VAL A 245 3.62 -21.54 -1.96
C VAL A 245 2.52 -21.70 -3.02
N PRO A 246 2.87 -21.67 -4.32
CA PRO A 246 1.90 -21.83 -5.40
C PRO A 246 1.07 -23.12 -5.28
N ASP A 247 -0.24 -22.98 -5.18
CA ASP A 247 -1.21 -24.08 -5.12
C ASP A 247 -2.53 -23.67 -5.79
N ALA A 248 -3.42 -24.65 -5.96
CA ALA A 248 -4.77 -24.42 -6.44
C ALA A 248 -5.58 -23.62 -5.41
N ILE A 249 -6.31 -22.62 -5.88
CA ILE A 249 -7.12 -21.75 -5.02
C ILE A 249 -8.57 -22.27 -5.01
N GLU A 250 -9.07 -22.57 -3.81
CA GLU A 250 -10.49 -22.89 -3.62
C GLU A 250 -11.36 -21.66 -3.91
N ARG A 251 -12.39 -21.85 -4.73
CA ARG A 251 -13.25 -20.74 -5.19
C ARG A 251 -14.65 -21.21 -5.54
N GLY A 252 -15.58 -20.26 -5.47
CA GLY A 252 -16.98 -20.46 -5.86
C GLY A 252 -17.18 -20.51 -7.38
N LYS A 253 -18.38 -20.15 -7.79
CA LYS A 253 -18.76 -20.01 -9.21
C LYS A 253 -19.13 -18.57 -9.52
N LEU A 254 -18.90 -18.14 -10.76
CA LEU A 254 -19.29 -16.80 -11.20
C LEU A 254 -20.81 -16.60 -11.10
N GLN A 255 -21.59 -17.65 -11.38
CA GLN A 255 -23.04 -17.62 -11.21
C GLN A 255 -23.38 -17.67 -9.71
N GLY A 256 -24.16 -16.68 -9.26
CA GLY A 256 -24.57 -16.56 -7.87
C GLY A 256 -23.77 -15.52 -7.08
N GLN A 257 -22.84 -14.82 -7.72
CA GLN A 257 -22.21 -13.65 -7.10
C GLN A 257 -23.22 -12.51 -7.04
N SER A 258 -23.33 -11.88 -5.87
CA SER A 258 -24.19 -10.71 -5.65
C SER A 258 -23.36 -9.55 -5.12
N PHE A 259 -23.66 -8.37 -5.62
CA PHE A 259 -23.14 -7.10 -5.12
C PHE A 259 -24.29 -6.30 -4.52
N PRO A 260 -24.04 -5.36 -3.61
CA PRO A 260 -25.07 -4.46 -3.13
C PRO A 260 -25.78 -3.75 -4.29
N GLU A 261 -27.12 -3.74 -4.28
CA GLU A 261 -27.92 -3.21 -5.38
C GLU A 261 -27.79 -1.68 -5.54
N GLU A 262 -27.50 -0.97 -4.46
CA GLU A 262 -27.38 0.49 -4.46
C GLU A 262 -25.91 0.93 -4.33
N LEU A 263 -25.21 0.94 -5.46
CA LEU A 263 -23.95 1.66 -5.58
C LEU A 263 -24.26 3.11 -5.97
N THR A 264 -24.53 3.97 -4.99
CA THR A 264 -24.72 5.40 -5.27
C THR A 264 -23.44 5.99 -5.87
N VAL A 265 -23.59 6.50 -7.08
CA VAL A 265 -22.53 7.13 -7.85
C VAL A 265 -22.33 8.55 -7.29
N GLY A 266 -21.26 8.77 -6.60
CA GLY A 266 -20.85 10.07 -6.13
C GLY A 266 -19.91 9.92 -4.92
N VAL A 267 -18.68 10.37 -5.07
CA VAL A 267 -17.77 10.45 -3.93
C VAL A 267 -17.86 11.86 -3.39
N PRO A 268 -18.54 12.10 -2.24
CA PRO A 268 -18.54 13.42 -1.65
C PRO A 268 -17.10 13.91 -1.46
N LEU A 269 -16.87 15.16 -1.74
CA LEU A 269 -15.54 15.80 -1.62
C LEU A 269 -14.90 15.58 -0.23
N GLN A 270 -15.74 15.46 0.80
CA GLN A 270 -15.33 15.14 2.16
C GLN A 270 -14.62 13.77 2.27
N LEU A 271 -14.88 12.83 1.34
CA LEU A 271 -14.21 11.53 1.32
C LEU A 271 -12.78 11.60 0.75
N LEU A 272 -12.43 12.64 -0.01
CA LEU A 272 -11.04 12.88 -0.40
C LEU A 272 -10.14 13.06 0.82
N SER A 273 -10.68 13.67 1.88
CA SER A 273 -9.96 13.81 3.15
C SER A 273 -9.76 12.50 3.91
N ARG A 274 -10.45 11.42 3.52
CA ARG A 274 -10.30 10.07 4.12
C ARG A 274 -9.35 9.18 3.32
N ARG A 275 -8.99 9.57 2.10
CA ARG A 275 -8.08 8.80 1.25
C ARG A 275 -6.67 8.78 1.83
N PRO A 276 -6.07 7.58 2.05
CA PRO A 276 -4.74 7.44 2.64
C PRO A 276 -3.64 8.08 1.79
N ASP A 277 -3.76 8.03 0.46
CA ASP A 277 -2.80 8.63 -0.47
C ASP A 277 -2.78 10.17 -0.37
N VAL A 278 -3.96 10.80 -0.26
CA VAL A 278 -4.08 12.26 -0.08
C VAL A 278 -3.50 12.68 1.27
N LYS A 279 -3.84 11.98 2.35
CA LYS A 279 -3.28 12.24 3.69
C LYS A 279 -1.76 12.02 3.74
N SER A 280 -1.27 10.97 3.09
CA SER A 280 0.17 10.70 2.99
C SER A 280 0.90 11.84 2.27
N ALA A 281 0.34 12.37 1.18
CA ALA A 281 0.90 13.51 0.45
C ALA A 281 0.91 14.79 1.32
N GLU A 282 -0.18 15.07 2.05
CA GLU A 282 -0.26 16.20 2.99
C GLU A 282 0.79 16.10 4.11
N LEU A 283 0.94 14.91 4.69
CA LEU A 283 1.94 14.66 5.73
C LEU A 283 3.37 14.77 5.19
N SER A 284 3.60 14.42 3.92
CA SER A 284 4.87 14.64 3.23
C SER A 284 5.19 16.12 3.10
N LEU A 285 4.19 16.95 2.73
CA LEU A 285 4.32 18.40 2.67
C LEU A 285 4.63 18.99 4.06
N ALA A 286 3.95 18.52 5.11
CA ALA A 286 4.23 18.93 6.48
C ALA A 286 5.65 18.58 6.92
N GLN A 287 6.17 17.40 6.54
CA GLN A 287 7.56 17.02 6.82
C GLN A 287 8.56 17.93 6.09
N ALA A 288 8.32 18.27 4.81
CA ALA A 288 9.14 19.19 4.05
C ALA A 288 9.18 20.57 4.73
N PHE A 289 8.01 21.10 5.13
CA PHE A 289 7.90 22.36 5.87
C PHE A 289 8.73 22.35 7.16
N TYR A 290 8.60 21.30 8.01
CA TYR A 290 9.37 21.21 9.24
C TYR A 290 10.86 20.94 9.02
N SER A 291 11.28 20.58 7.82
CA SER A 291 12.68 20.35 7.47
C SER A 291 13.39 21.65 7.02
N THR A 292 12.62 22.66 6.59
CA THR A 292 13.14 23.96 6.13
C THR A 292 13.14 25.06 7.20
N ASN A 293 12.49 24.82 8.32
CA ASN A 293 12.40 25.73 9.48
C ASN A 293 13.28 25.21 10.68
#